data_038df8ebfde124ab5411ebcd8a9fe9ce
#
_entry.id   038df8ebfde124ab5411ebcd8a9fe9ce
#
_cell.length_a   1.000
_cell.length_b   1.000
_cell.length_c   1.000
_cell.angle_alpha   90.00
_cell.angle_beta   90.00
_cell.angle_gamma   90.00
#
_symmetry.space_group_name_H-M   'P 1'
#
loop_
_entity.id
_entity.type
_entity.pdbx_description
1 polymer ?
#
loop_
_entity_poly.entity_id
_entity_poly.type
_entity_poly.pdbx_seq_one_letter_code
_entity_poly.pdbx_strand_id
1 'polypeptide(L)'
;MKVTALPYRRVTREEVKTVMEDVLTRVRNAGSAEDILQAREDYLRLVLEYYSNTALAYMRYSINTVDEFYVAENSYYDEIGPEVQNYSVQYAAALLDSPFRAELEERLSPVLFRHMEVERKSMSPEIVEDMVEENKLVREYSDLMSGMEFTFRGETLPRAMLMKYAKSEDRETRKECYEVLGRGLKEHQEQLDSIYDRMVHVRDRMAKKMGYRNFIELGYYRMGRLCYDEEEVRIFRENILRDVVPVVSRLRRENAKRLGIEEYKLYDDGVIIPGGDPCPFGKEEIFAAAKEMYHSLGAETGAFIDMMLENEAFDVDSRKNKWGGGYCTEFPKFKQPFILANFNGTAGDVDVVTHEAGHAFNAYLISDNRFALELGCGGMETAETHSMSMEFFAWPYMEKFFGENAAKYRFMHALESFSFLPYGTMVDAFQHMVYENPDMTPAERKEVWLELERQFRPHISMEGIPYLEEGTRWQYQMHIYETPFYYIDYCLAQTAAFCFLLASQEDYDDAFQRYLRLSRQGGEKVWTDLLEEAGFPSPFTPGALNTLAKRVENLLNEIRV
;
A
#
# COMPACT_ATOMS: atom_id res chain seq x y z
N MET A 1 -3.34 -17.78 21.08
CA MET A 1 -4.63 -17.25 21.68
C MET A 1 -5.44 -16.71 20.54
N LYS A 2 -6.77 -16.98 20.49
CA LYS A 2 -7.60 -16.46 19.40
C LYS A 2 -7.58 -14.94 19.38
N VAL A 3 -7.51 -14.35 18.19
CA VAL A 3 -7.42 -12.89 18.02
C VAL A 3 -8.62 -12.17 18.65
N THR A 4 -9.82 -12.75 18.51
CA THR A 4 -11.04 -12.19 19.12
C THR A 4 -10.99 -12.12 20.65
N ALA A 5 -10.17 -12.97 21.31
CA ALA A 5 -10.02 -13.04 22.76
C ALA A 5 -8.85 -12.21 23.31
N LEU A 6 -8.10 -11.50 22.46
CA LEU A 6 -7.00 -10.64 22.91
C LEU A 6 -7.54 -9.55 23.87
N PRO A 7 -6.88 -9.34 25.02
CA PRO A 7 -7.34 -8.31 25.98
C PRO A 7 -7.10 -6.92 25.41
N TYR A 8 -8.12 -6.07 25.51
CA TYR A 8 -8.08 -4.67 25.14
C TYR A 8 -8.14 -3.78 26.35
N ARG A 9 -7.35 -2.72 26.37
CA ARG A 9 -7.50 -1.58 27.27
C ARG A 9 -7.24 -0.27 26.54
N ARG A 10 -7.95 0.77 26.87
CA ARG A 10 -7.61 2.11 26.36
C ARG A 10 -6.29 2.58 26.96
N VAL A 11 -5.34 3.00 26.13
CA VAL A 11 -4.19 3.79 26.55
C VAL A 11 -4.64 5.25 26.59
N THR A 12 -4.61 5.87 27.76
CA THR A 12 -5.18 7.20 27.93
C THR A 12 -4.19 8.31 27.54
N ARG A 13 -4.71 9.47 27.08
CA ARG A 13 -3.93 10.69 26.81
C ARG A 13 -3.03 11.06 28.01
N GLU A 14 -3.56 10.97 29.24
CA GLU A 14 -2.81 11.29 30.44
C GLU A 14 -1.67 10.29 30.72
N GLU A 15 -1.89 9.00 30.45
CA GLU A 15 -0.85 7.97 30.55
C GLU A 15 0.28 8.26 29.55
N VAL A 16 -0.05 8.53 28.28
CA VAL A 16 0.93 8.90 27.24
C VAL A 16 1.72 10.13 27.69
N LYS A 17 1.03 11.20 28.07
CA LYS A 17 1.65 12.44 28.52
C LYS A 17 2.60 12.21 29.68
N THR A 18 2.15 11.53 30.72
CA THR A 18 2.95 11.30 31.95
C THR A 18 4.23 10.54 31.66
N VAL A 19 4.13 9.44 30.86
CA VAL A 19 5.30 8.63 30.53
C VAL A 19 6.23 9.39 29.61
N MET A 20 5.70 10.06 28.58
CA MET A 20 6.54 10.78 27.59
C MET A 20 7.25 11.99 28.21
N GLU A 21 6.59 12.75 29.08
CA GLU A 21 7.23 13.87 29.79
C GLU A 21 8.36 13.40 30.71
N ASP A 22 8.20 12.25 31.41
CA ASP A 22 9.26 11.63 32.20
C ASP A 22 10.43 11.18 31.32
N VAL A 23 10.13 10.41 30.27
CA VAL A 23 11.13 9.92 29.28
C VAL A 23 11.93 11.09 28.70
N LEU A 24 11.24 12.12 28.20
CA LEU A 24 11.89 13.30 27.63
C LEU A 24 12.77 14.04 28.65
N THR A 25 12.31 14.13 29.88
CA THR A 25 13.08 14.75 30.96
C THR A 25 14.36 13.97 31.26
N ARG A 26 14.27 12.65 31.36
CA ARG A 26 15.41 11.76 31.61
C ARG A 26 16.41 11.79 30.45
N VAL A 27 15.92 11.72 29.18
CA VAL A 27 16.77 11.79 27.99
C VAL A 27 17.52 13.12 27.92
N ARG A 28 16.83 14.26 28.12
CA ARG A 28 17.44 15.60 28.04
C ARG A 28 18.46 15.88 29.17
N ASN A 29 18.30 15.25 30.32
CA ASN A 29 19.20 15.42 31.47
C ASN A 29 20.16 14.24 31.69
N ALA A 30 20.25 13.32 30.73
CA ALA A 30 21.10 12.14 30.82
C ALA A 30 22.58 12.50 31.00
N GLY A 31 23.25 11.78 31.87
CA GLY A 31 24.68 11.90 32.10
C GLY A 31 25.52 10.91 31.27
N SER A 32 24.86 9.95 30.62
CA SER A 32 25.49 8.90 29.82
C SER A 32 24.51 8.35 28.77
N ALA A 33 25.03 7.64 27.76
CA ALA A 33 24.20 6.89 26.82
C ALA A 33 23.36 5.80 27.53
N GLU A 34 23.88 5.19 28.60
CA GLU A 34 23.16 4.19 29.38
C GLU A 34 21.89 4.75 30.06
N ASP A 35 21.93 5.99 30.56
CA ASP A 35 20.74 6.64 31.13
C ASP A 35 19.65 6.82 30.09
N ILE A 36 20.04 7.14 28.83
CA ILE A 36 19.11 7.27 27.70
C ILE A 36 18.50 5.91 27.34
N LEU A 37 19.31 4.85 27.28
CA LEU A 37 18.83 3.51 26.98
C LEU A 37 17.86 2.99 28.04
N GLN A 38 18.08 3.33 29.31
CA GLN A 38 17.12 3.01 30.37
C GLN A 38 15.79 3.78 30.22
N ALA A 39 15.84 5.05 29.82
CA ALA A 39 14.63 5.82 29.52
C ALA A 39 13.89 5.25 28.28
N ARG A 40 14.64 4.78 27.28
CA ARG A 40 14.10 4.14 26.07
C ARG A 40 13.26 2.89 26.40
N GLU A 41 13.60 2.12 27.42
CA GLU A 41 12.80 0.95 27.83
C GLU A 41 11.36 1.33 28.21
N ASP A 42 11.18 2.47 28.89
CA ASP A 42 9.85 2.96 29.26
C ASP A 42 9.09 3.51 28.04
N TYR A 43 9.80 4.19 27.12
CA TYR A 43 9.27 4.61 25.83
C TYR A 43 8.75 3.40 25.03
N LEU A 44 9.58 2.38 24.83
CA LEU A 44 9.20 1.19 24.07
C LEU A 44 8.03 0.43 24.69
N ARG A 45 7.96 0.40 26.03
CA ARG A 45 6.82 -0.22 26.73
C ARG A 45 5.52 0.53 26.47
N LEU A 46 5.56 1.87 26.46
CA LEU A 46 4.40 2.69 26.11
C LEU A 46 3.99 2.48 24.65
N VAL A 47 4.96 2.53 23.73
CA VAL A 47 4.75 2.34 22.29
C VAL A 47 4.11 0.97 22.00
N LEU A 48 4.62 -0.09 22.64
CA LEU A 48 4.08 -1.45 22.54
C LEU A 48 2.61 -1.52 22.96
N GLU A 49 2.27 -0.91 24.10
CA GLU A 49 0.89 -0.84 24.59
C GLU A 49 0.01 0.00 23.68
N TYR A 50 0.49 1.16 23.27
CA TYR A 50 -0.26 2.10 22.42
C TYR A 50 -0.61 1.48 21.08
N TYR A 51 0.38 1.02 20.31
CA TYR A 51 0.14 0.45 18.98
C TYR A 51 -0.73 -0.81 19.03
N SER A 52 -0.48 -1.70 19.98
CA SER A 52 -1.28 -2.93 20.08
C SER A 52 -2.76 -2.64 20.40
N ASN A 53 -3.04 -1.68 21.30
CA ASN A 53 -4.42 -1.36 21.65
C ASN A 53 -5.12 -0.49 20.59
N THR A 54 -4.40 0.40 19.91
CA THR A 54 -4.92 1.14 18.75
C THR A 54 -5.30 0.18 17.64
N ALA A 55 -4.42 -0.77 17.28
CA ALA A 55 -4.70 -1.79 16.27
C ALA A 55 -5.89 -2.69 16.66
N LEU A 56 -6.01 -3.07 17.94
CA LEU A 56 -7.17 -3.84 18.43
C LEU A 56 -8.48 -3.05 18.34
N ALA A 57 -8.47 -1.76 18.68
CA ALA A 57 -9.64 -0.90 18.56
C ALA A 57 -10.07 -0.78 17.10
N TYR A 58 -9.14 -0.48 16.21
CA TYR A 58 -9.38 -0.38 14.78
C TYR A 58 -9.89 -1.70 14.17
N MET A 59 -9.25 -2.83 14.48
CA MET A 59 -9.68 -4.15 14.02
C MET A 59 -11.12 -4.45 14.42
N ARG A 60 -11.49 -4.23 15.68
CA ARG A 60 -12.83 -4.51 16.18
C ARG A 60 -13.87 -3.56 15.62
N TYR A 61 -13.52 -2.29 15.42
CA TYR A 61 -14.32 -1.35 14.65
C TYR A 61 -14.53 -1.83 13.21
N SER A 62 -13.48 -2.27 12.52
CA SER A 62 -13.56 -2.74 11.13
C SER A 62 -14.39 -4.02 10.98
N ILE A 63 -14.38 -4.90 11.98
CA ILE A 63 -15.19 -6.11 12.03
C ILE A 63 -16.69 -5.78 12.16
N ASN A 64 -17.03 -4.70 12.92
CA ASN A 64 -18.40 -4.24 13.11
C ASN A 64 -18.46 -2.71 13.29
N THR A 65 -18.65 -2.00 12.18
CA THR A 65 -18.64 -0.53 12.12
C THR A 65 -19.81 0.16 12.85
N VAL A 66 -20.75 -0.60 13.41
CA VAL A 66 -21.87 -0.08 14.21
C VAL A 66 -21.76 -0.45 15.70
N ASP A 67 -20.66 -1.06 16.14
CA ASP A 67 -20.39 -1.28 17.55
C ASP A 67 -20.03 0.06 18.21
N GLU A 68 -20.97 0.63 18.98
CA GLU A 68 -20.84 1.96 19.56
C GLU A 68 -19.58 2.12 20.43
N PHE A 69 -19.17 1.04 21.12
CA PHE A 69 -17.96 1.08 21.95
C PHE A 69 -16.71 1.23 21.07
N TYR A 70 -16.54 0.38 20.04
CA TYR A 70 -15.34 0.44 19.20
C TYR A 70 -15.35 1.59 18.20
N VAL A 71 -16.51 2.11 17.81
CA VAL A 71 -16.61 3.41 17.10
C VAL A 71 -16.04 4.53 17.97
N ALA A 72 -16.41 4.58 19.25
CA ALA A 72 -15.90 5.60 20.18
C ALA A 72 -14.39 5.41 20.48
N GLU A 73 -13.92 4.16 20.61
CA GLU A 73 -12.50 3.87 20.85
C GLU A 73 -11.64 4.24 19.63
N ASN A 74 -12.08 3.91 18.41
CA ASN A 74 -11.36 4.31 17.20
C ASN A 74 -11.28 5.83 17.07
N SER A 75 -12.41 6.53 17.26
CA SER A 75 -12.45 7.99 17.23
C SER A 75 -11.55 8.63 18.30
N TYR A 76 -11.43 8.00 19.47
CA TYR A 76 -10.54 8.45 20.52
C TYR A 76 -9.06 8.38 20.10
N TYR A 77 -8.63 7.28 19.47
CA TYR A 77 -7.25 7.16 18.98
C TYR A 77 -6.97 8.09 17.79
N ASP A 78 -7.95 8.34 16.92
CA ASP A 78 -7.84 9.34 15.85
C ASP A 78 -7.63 10.76 16.40
N GLU A 79 -8.26 11.07 17.54
CA GLU A 79 -8.12 12.39 18.21
C GLU A 79 -6.75 12.56 18.87
N ILE A 80 -6.25 11.53 19.58
CA ILE A 80 -4.98 11.66 20.32
C ILE A 80 -3.75 11.34 19.49
N GLY A 81 -3.91 10.68 18.33
CA GLY A 81 -2.81 10.26 17.46
C GLY A 81 -1.80 11.35 17.14
N PRO A 82 -2.22 12.56 16.73
CA PRO A 82 -1.30 13.67 16.45
C PRO A 82 -0.48 14.12 17.68
N GLU A 83 -1.04 14.03 18.88
CA GLU A 83 -0.31 14.36 20.12
C GLU A 83 0.75 13.29 20.41
N VAL A 84 0.41 12.01 20.24
CA VAL A 84 1.35 10.90 20.40
C VAL A 84 2.50 11.02 19.40
N GLN A 85 2.19 11.29 18.15
CA GLN A 85 3.19 11.53 17.10
C GLN A 85 4.11 12.70 17.46
N ASN A 86 3.58 13.80 17.98
CA ASN A 86 4.40 14.93 18.44
C ASN A 86 5.36 14.53 19.55
N TYR A 87 4.97 13.67 20.49
CA TYR A 87 5.87 13.13 21.51
C TYR A 87 6.97 12.25 20.90
N SER A 88 6.66 11.39 19.93
CA SER A 88 7.64 10.58 19.21
C SER A 88 8.68 11.46 18.51
N VAL A 89 8.25 12.51 17.81
CA VAL A 89 9.15 13.48 17.16
C VAL A 89 10.05 14.20 18.17
N GLN A 90 9.50 14.61 19.33
CA GLN A 90 10.31 15.22 20.40
C GLN A 90 11.32 14.24 20.99
N TYR A 91 10.96 12.96 21.14
CA TYR A 91 11.87 11.92 21.57
C TYR A 91 13.00 11.70 20.55
N ALA A 92 12.66 11.55 19.28
CA ALA A 92 13.62 11.46 18.18
C ALA A 92 14.59 12.66 18.18
N ALA A 93 14.06 13.89 18.27
CA ALA A 93 14.87 15.10 18.36
C ALA A 93 15.82 15.10 19.57
N ALA A 94 15.34 14.65 20.74
CA ALA A 94 16.17 14.59 21.94
C ALA A 94 17.33 13.58 21.81
N LEU A 95 17.14 12.46 21.11
CA LEU A 95 18.22 11.52 20.81
C LEU A 95 19.21 12.10 19.79
N LEU A 96 18.71 12.71 18.72
CA LEU A 96 19.52 13.32 17.66
C LEU A 96 20.42 14.46 18.16
N ASP A 97 19.90 15.25 19.11
CA ASP A 97 20.59 16.41 19.69
C ASP A 97 21.42 16.03 20.93
N SER A 98 21.43 14.75 21.32
CA SER A 98 22.17 14.27 22.49
C SER A 98 23.68 14.34 22.29
N PRO A 99 24.46 14.74 23.31
CA PRO A 99 25.91 14.64 23.27
C PRO A 99 26.43 13.20 23.17
N PHE A 100 25.58 12.21 23.43
CA PHE A 100 25.87 10.77 23.35
C PHE A 100 25.43 10.15 22.02
N ARG A 101 25.00 10.96 21.04
CA ARG A 101 24.46 10.49 19.76
C ARG A 101 25.35 9.44 19.09
N ALA A 102 26.65 9.70 18.96
CA ALA A 102 27.57 8.78 18.29
C ALA A 102 27.63 7.38 18.95
N GLU A 103 27.63 7.35 20.30
CA GLU A 103 27.59 6.09 21.04
C GLU A 103 26.23 5.38 20.90
N LEU A 104 25.14 6.14 20.86
CA LEU A 104 23.80 5.58 20.68
C LEU A 104 23.63 5.01 19.26
N GLU A 105 24.13 5.66 18.22
CA GLU A 105 24.12 5.14 16.85
C GLU A 105 24.87 3.81 16.73
N GLU A 106 26.04 3.68 17.38
CA GLU A 106 26.80 2.45 17.41
C GLU A 106 26.08 1.32 18.15
N ARG A 107 25.45 1.63 19.29
CA ARG A 107 24.75 0.65 20.15
C ARG A 107 23.38 0.24 19.66
N LEU A 108 22.68 1.12 18.96
CA LEU A 108 21.35 0.89 18.42
C LEU A 108 21.45 0.55 16.92
N SER A 109 21.24 1.54 16.06
CA SER A 109 21.34 1.36 14.60
C SER A 109 21.50 2.71 13.90
N PRO A 110 22.43 2.86 12.95
CA PRO A 110 22.49 4.06 12.12
C PRO A 110 21.19 4.29 11.32
N VAL A 111 20.50 3.23 10.89
CA VAL A 111 19.22 3.34 10.16
C VAL A 111 18.13 3.93 11.05
N LEU A 112 18.09 3.55 12.33
CA LEU A 112 17.16 4.13 13.30
C LEU A 112 17.36 5.65 13.42
N PHE A 113 18.58 6.12 13.47
CA PHE A 113 18.88 7.56 13.54
C PHE A 113 18.54 8.29 12.24
N ARG A 114 18.76 7.67 11.08
CA ARG A 114 18.29 8.20 9.78
C ARG A 114 16.76 8.31 9.75
N HIS A 115 16.06 7.31 10.26
CA HIS A 115 14.60 7.34 10.38
C HIS A 115 14.15 8.51 11.27
N MET A 116 14.77 8.70 12.44
CA MET A 116 14.51 9.82 13.34
C MET A 116 14.79 11.20 12.69
N GLU A 117 15.82 11.29 11.85
CA GLU A 117 16.11 12.52 11.08
C GLU A 117 14.98 12.82 10.06
N VAL A 118 14.48 11.82 9.37
CA VAL A 118 13.34 11.96 8.43
C VAL A 118 12.07 12.31 9.20
N GLU A 119 11.80 11.64 10.32
CA GLU A 119 10.65 11.92 11.17
C GLU A 119 10.66 13.39 11.66
N ARG A 120 11.81 13.91 12.12
CA ARG A 120 11.97 15.32 12.53
C ARG A 120 11.69 16.30 11.38
N LYS A 121 11.96 15.90 10.12
CA LYS A 121 11.71 16.72 8.93
C LYS A 121 10.25 16.62 8.44
N SER A 122 9.51 15.63 8.86
CA SER A 122 8.14 15.38 8.41
C SER A 122 7.06 16.18 9.16
N MET A 123 7.40 16.71 10.34
CA MET A 123 6.44 17.37 11.23
C MET A 123 7.08 18.49 12.04
N SER A 124 6.29 19.54 12.30
CA SER A 124 6.60 20.60 13.25
C SER A 124 5.30 21.05 13.95
N PRO A 125 5.37 21.58 15.18
CA PRO A 125 4.19 22.14 15.86
C PRO A 125 3.45 23.21 15.06
N GLU A 126 4.14 23.91 14.15
CA GLU A 126 3.59 24.98 13.32
C GLU A 126 2.57 24.50 12.27
N ILE A 127 2.61 23.20 11.90
CA ILE A 127 1.71 22.62 10.90
C ILE A 127 0.58 21.77 11.49
N VAL A 128 0.49 21.63 12.82
CA VAL A 128 -0.53 20.76 13.45
C VAL A 128 -1.96 21.16 13.09
N GLU A 129 -2.26 22.47 13.06
CA GLU A 129 -3.59 22.95 12.65
C GLU A 129 -3.90 22.62 11.19
N ASP A 130 -2.90 22.72 10.30
CA ASP A 130 -3.04 22.38 8.90
C ASP A 130 -3.24 20.86 8.71
N MET A 131 -2.57 20.03 9.51
CA MET A 131 -2.78 18.57 9.50
C MET A 131 -4.21 18.21 9.95
N VAL A 132 -4.76 18.92 10.93
CA VAL A 132 -6.17 18.75 11.34
C VAL A 132 -7.11 19.16 10.20
N GLU A 133 -6.80 20.24 9.47
CA GLU A 133 -7.57 20.65 8.28
C GLU A 133 -7.47 19.60 7.17
N GLU A 134 -6.27 19.10 6.87
CA GLU A 134 -6.04 18.02 5.90
C GLU A 134 -6.88 16.78 6.25
N ASN A 135 -6.85 16.32 7.50
CA ASN A 135 -7.63 15.17 7.96
C ASN A 135 -9.15 15.36 7.80
N LYS A 136 -9.65 16.60 7.95
CA LYS A 136 -11.07 16.91 7.68
C LYS A 136 -11.39 16.80 6.20
N LEU A 137 -10.49 17.26 5.32
CA LEU A 137 -10.65 17.17 3.87
C LEU A 137 -10.60 15.71 3.39
N VAL A 138 -9.71 14.89 3.96
CA VAL A 138 -9.65 13.44 3.72
C VAL A 138 -10.99 12.80 4.06
N ARG A 139 -11.55 13.12 5.22
CA ARG A 139 -12.88 12.63 5.62
C ARG A 139 -13.99 13.12 4.68
N GLU A 140 -13.98 14.40 4.32
CA GLU A 140 -14.96 14.98 3.37
C GLU A 140 -14.94 14.23 2.03
N TYR A 141 -13.76 13.87 1.52
CA TYR A 141 -13.60 13.05 0.32
C TYR A 141 -14.13 11.62 0.51
N SER A 142 -13.72 10.95 1.60
CA SER A 142 -14.15 9.58 1.89
C SER A 142 -15.67 9.48 2.07
N ASP A 143 -16.28 10.44 2.77
CA ASP A 143 -17.73 10.51 2.97
C ASP A 143 -18.46 10.74 1.65
N LEU A 144 -17.95 11.66 0.80
CA LEU A 144 -18.49 11.90 -0.52
C LEU A 144 -18.45 10.64 -1.38
N MET A 145 -17.29 9.98 -1.47
CA MET A 145 -17.10 8.80 -2.32
C MET A 145 -17.91 7.59 -1.85
N SER A 146 -18.03 7.39 -0.53
CA SER A 146 -18.81 6.29 0.05
C SER A 146 -20.32 6.53 -0.02
N GLY A 147 -20.74 7.80 -0.02
CA GLY A 147 -22.14 8.21 -0.12
C GLY A 147 -22.69 8.25 -1.55
N MET A 148 -21.82 8.11 -2.57
CA MET A 148 -22.29 8.12 -3.97
C MET A 148 -23.13 6.90 -4.30
N GLU A 149 -24.28 7.15 -4.91
CA GLU A 149 -25.20 6.12 -5.41
C GLU A 149 -25.29 6.19 -6.94
N PHE A 150 -25.33 5.03 -7.58
CA PHE A 150 -25.35 4.88 -9.03
C PHE A 150 -26.56 4.08 -9.47
N THR A 151 -27.36 4.62 -10.39
CA THR A 151 -28.50 3.87 -10.95
C THR A 151 -28.04 3.04 -12.14
N PHE A 152 -28.01 1.72 -11.97
CA PHE A 152 -27.63 0.76 -12.98
C PHE A 152 -28.77 -0.24 -13.22
N ARG A 153 -29.32 -0.29 -14.44
CA ARG A 153 -30.41 -1.19 -14.85
C ARG A 153 -31.63 -1.18 -13.92
N GLY A 154 -31.94 -0.01 -13.34
CA GLY A 154 -33.10 0.18 -12.45
C GLY A 154 -32.82 -0.09 -10.96
N GLU A 155 -31.62 -0.48 -10.61
CA GLU A 155 -31.16 -0.64 -9.22
C GLU A 155 -30.26 0.53 -8.82
N THR A 156 -30.36 0.97 -7.57
CA THR A 156 -29.46 1.96 -6.98
C THR A 156 -28.36 1.25 -6.22
N LEU A 157 -27.12 1.45 -6.61
CA LEU A 157 -25.96 0.70 -6.13
C LEU A 157 -24.86 1.65 -5.63
N PRO A 158 -24.15 1.32 -4.54
CA PRO A 158 -22.89 1.97 -4.21
C PRO A 158 -21.81 1.61 -5.24
N ARG A 159 -20.76 2.42 -5.35
CA ARG A 159 -19.69 2.25 -6.32
C ARG A 159 -19.08 0.84 -6.34
N ALA A 160 -18.81 0.27 -5.18
CA ALA A 160 -18.22 -1.08 -5.09
C ALA A 160 -19.08 -2.15 -5.74
N MET A 161 -20.41 -2.04 -5.62
CA MET A 161 -21.36 -2.97 -6.25
C MET A 161 -21.49 -2.71 -7.75
N LEU A 162 -21.46 -1.44 -8.18
CA LEU A 162 -21.44 -1.10 -9.61
C LEU A 162 -20.19 -1.69 -10.27
N MET A 163 -19.01 -1.55 -9.67
CA MET A 163 -17.74 -2.00 -10.26
C MET A 163 -17.62 -3.52 -10.42
N LYS A 164 -18.51 -4.33 -9.83
CA LYS A 164 -18.62 -5.77 -10.16
C LYS A 164 -18.98 -5.98 -11.63
N TYR A 165 -19.78 -5.10 -12.21
CA TYR A 165 -20.16 -5.16 -13.63
C TYR A 165 -19.02 -4.77 -14.57
N ALA A 166 -17.99 -4.08 -14.08
CA ALA A 166 -16.76 -3.80 -14.82
C ALA A 166 -15.92 -5.06 -15.11
N LYS A 167 -16.18 -6.16 -14.41
CA LYS A 167 -15.57 -7.49 -14.63
C LYS A 167 -16.46 -8.45 -15.44
N SER A 168 -17.59 -7.98 -15.98
CA SER A 168 -18.51 -8.81 -16.79
C SER A 168 -17.84 -9.28 -18.08
N GLU A 169 -18.10 -10.52 -18.50
CA GLU A 169 -17.71 -11.03 -19.82
C GLU A 169 -18.35 -10.23 -20.96
N ASP A 170 -19.60 -9.76 -20.74
CA ASP A 170 -20.32 -8.95 -21.72
C ASP A 170 -19.77 -7.52 -21.78
N ARG A 171 -19.19 -7.19 -22.95
CA ARG A 171 -18.55 -5.89 -23.20
C ARG A 171 -19.52 -4.71 -23.06
N GLU A 172 -20.78 -4.86 -23.50
CA GLU A 172 -21.77 -3.79 -23.40
C GLU A 172 -22.14 -3.53 -21.92
N THR A 173 -22.18 -4.56 -21.08
CA THR A 173 -22.36 -4.41 -19.63
C THR A 173 -21.21 -3.64 -18.99
N ARG A 174 -19.95 -3.93 -19.39
CA ARG A 174 -18.79 -3.16 -18.89
C ARG A 174 -18.85 -1.70 -19.31
N LYS A 175 -19.17 -1.45 -20.58
CA LYS A 175 -19.34 -0.09 -21.13
C LYS A 175 -20.41 0.69 -20.37
N GLU A 176 -21.62 0.10 -20.21
CA GLU A 176 -22.73 0.70 -19.47
C GLU A 176 -22.32 1.03 -18.02
N CYS A 177 -21.59 0.12 -17.37
CA CYS A 177 -21.04 0.33 -16.02
C CYS A 177 -20.16 1.59 -15.95
N TYR A 178 -19.20 1.74 -16.86
CA TYR A 178 -18.32 2.92 -16.90
C TYR A 178 -19.02 4.20 -17.31
N GLU A 179 -20.05 4.11 -18.16
CA GLU A 179 -20.89 5.27 -18.49
C GLU A 179 -21.69 5.75 -17.27
N VAL A 180 -22.24 4.82 -16.49
CA VAL A 180 -22.96 5.13 -15.24
C VAL A 180 -22.00 5.72 -14.20
N LEU A 181 -20.82 5.12 -14.04
CA LEU A 181 -19.77 5.64 -13.16
C LEU A 181 -19.41 7.09 -13.52
N GLY A 182 -19.12 7.34 -14.80
CA GLY A 182 -18.73 8.67 -15.25
C GLY A 182 -19.82 9.72 -15.06
N ARG A 183 -21.09 9.39 -15.36
CA ARG A 183 -22.22 10.30 -15.12
C ARG A 183 -22.39 10.61 -13.62
N GLY A 184 -22.32 9.60 -12.75
CA GLY A 184 -22.44 9.83 -11.31
C GLY A 184 -21.30 10.66 -10.74
N LEU A 185 -20.06 10.44 -11.16
CA LEU A 185 -18.94 11.28 -10.76
C LEU A 185 -19.12 12.74 -11.23
N LYS A 186 -19.65 12.94 -12.44
CA LYS A 186 -19.92 14.29 -12.98
C LYS A 186 -20.90 15.09 -12.14
N GLU A 187 -21.88 14.45 -11.52
CA GLU A 187 -22.85 15.10 -10.63
C GLU A 187 -22.16 15.70 -9.38
N HIS A 188 -20.99 15.17 -8.99
CA HIS A 188 -20.19 15.61 -7.85
C HIS A 188 -18.92 16.37 -8.24
N GLN A 189 -18.76 16.76 -9.52
CA GLN A 189 -17.56 17.39 -10.05
C GLN A 189 -17.08 18.57 -9.21
N GLU A 190 -17.98 19.51 -8.89
CA GLU A 190 -17.62 20.74 -8.16
C GLU A 190 -17.09 20.43 -6.75
N GLN A 191 -17.65 19.41 -6.09
CA GLN A 191 -17.22 18.97 -4.76
C GLN A 191 -15.85 18.30 -4.84
N LEU A 192 -15.64 17.36 -5.76
CA LEU A 192 -14.37 16.68 -5.98
C LEU A 192 -13.24 17.67 -6.31
N ASP A 193 -13.49 18.58 -7.25
CA ASP A 193 -12.54 19.62 -7.64
C ASP A 193 -12.20 20.55 -6.45
N SER A 194 -13.22 20.99 -5.67
CA SER A 194 -13.02 21.87 -4.51
C SER A 194 -12.27 21.18 -3.36
N ILE A 195 -12.59 19.92 -3.05
CA ILE A 195 -11.88 19.19 -1.98
C ILE A 195 -10.41 19.05 -2.34
N TYR A 196 -10.09 18.62 -3.56
CA TYR A 196 -8.70 18.44 -3.97
C TYR A 196 -7.93 19.76 -4.02
N ASP A 197 -8.56 20.83 -4.49
CA ASP A 197 -7.95 22.16 -4.52
C ASP A 197 -7.55 22.63 -3.11
N ARG A 198 -8.47 22.52 -2.15
CA ARG A 198 -8.17 22.82 -0.75
C ARG A 198 -7.07 21.92 -0.16
N MET A 199 -7.04 20.63 -0.51
CA MET A 199 -5.97 19.70 -0.09
C MET A 199 -4.60 20.14 -0.63
N VAL A 200 -4.51 20.48 -1.90
CA VAL A 200 -3.25 20.95 -2.50
C VAL A 200 -2.74 22.20 -1.79
N HIS A 201 -3.62 23.16 -1.54
CA HIS A 201 -3.25 24.40 -0.87
C HIS A 201 -2.87 24.22 0.61
N VAL A 202 -3.56 23.37 1.37
CA VAL A 202 -3.18 23.10 2.76
C VAL A 202 -1.82 22.39 2.83
N ARG A 203 -1.56 21.46 1.92
CA ARG A 203 -0.28 20.74 1.82
C ARG A 203 0.86 21.68 1.44
N ASP A 204 0.67 22.56 0.46
CA ASP A 204 1.65 23.57 0.08
C ASP A 204 1.91 24.56 1.24
N ARG A 205 0.87 24.96 1.97
CA ARG A 205 0.98 25.82 3.15
C ARG A 205 1.80 25.15 4.27
N MET A 206 1.58 23.86 4.55
CA MET A 206 2.39 23.09 5.49
C MET A 206 3.86 23.07 5.09
N ALA A 207 4.14 22.77 3.82
CA ALA A 207 5.50 22.73 3.31
C ALA A 207 6.21 24.09 3.48
N LYS A 208 5.55 25.17 3.15
CA LYS A 208 6.09 26.54 3.29
C LYS A 208 6.32 26.96 4.73
N LYS A 209 5.43 26.60 5.65
CA LYS A 209 5.65 26.81 7.10
C LYS A 209 6.90 26.10 7.61
N MET A 210 7.20 24.92 7.07
CA MET A 210 8.42 24.16 7.40
C MET A 210 9.67 24.57 6.60
N GLY A 211 9.57 25.57 5.72
CA GLY A 211 10.67 26.09 4.94
C GLY A 211 10.98 25.35 3.64
N TYR A 212 10.11 24.43 3.21
CA TYR A 212 10.25 23.73 1.93
C TYR A 212 9.71 24.56 0.76
N ARG A 213 10.25 24.30 -0.44
CA ARG A 213 9.83 24.99 -1.66
C ARG A 213 8.37 24.67 -2.04
N ASN A 214 7.96 23.42 -1.89
CA ASN A 214 6.64 22.90 -2.18
C ASN A 214 6.39 21.63 -1.35
N PHE A 215 5.25 21.00 -1.55
CA PHE A 215 4.87 19.83 -0.77
C PHE A 215 5.65 18.54 -1.13
N ILE A 216 6.37 18.47 -2.25
CA ILE A 216 7.03 17.23 -2.69
C ILE A 216 8.02 16.76 -1.63
N GLU A 217 8.95 17.61 -1.21
CA GLU A 217 9.97 17.25 -0.21
C GLU A 217 9.34 16.85 1.13
N LEU A 218 8.38 17.65 1.63
CA LEU A 218 7.65 17.32 2.85
C LEU A 218 6.88 16.01 2.70
N GLY A 219 6.23 15.77 1.57
CA GLY A 219 5.51 14.54 1.27
C GLY A 219 6.41 13.31 1.31
N TYR A 220 7.62 13.40 0.78
CA TYR A 220 8.62 12.34 0.84
C TYR A 220 9.06 12.03 2.28
N TYR A 221 9.29 13.07 3.11
CA TYR A 221 9.58 12.86 4.53
C TYR A 221 8.40 12.26 5.29
N ARG A 222 7.17 12.70 4.98
CA ARG A 222 5.94 12.12 5.57
C ARG A 222 5.71 10.66 5.20
N MET A 223 6.21 10.23 4.03
CA MET A 223 6.24 8.81 3.63
C MET A 223 7.38 8.01 4.27
N GLY A 224 8.24 8.65 5.10
CA GLY A 224 9.33 7.96 5.78
C GLY A 224 10.45 7.50 4.87
N ARG A 225 10.63 8.08 3.70
CA ARG A 225 11.62 7.65 2.70
C ARG A 225 13.05 7.90 3.15
N LEU A 226 13.87 6.85 3.19
CA LEU A 226 15.23 6.88 3.71
C LEU A 226 16.31 6.80 2.62
N CYS A 227 16.02 6.21 1.47
CA CYS A 227 17.04 5.75 0.53
C CYS A 227 16.84 6.23 -0.92
N TYR A 228 15.85 7.04 -1.15
CA TYR A 228 15.62 7.70 -2.44
C TYR A 228 14.82 9.00 -2.27
N ASP A 229 14.97 9.89 -3.22
CA ASP A 229 14.30 11.18 -3.27
C ASP A 229 13.55 11.39 -4.61
N GLU A 230 13.15 12.64 -4.89
CA GLU A 230 12.40 12.96 -6.12
C GLU A 230 13.22 12.72 -7.39
N GLU A 231 14.55 12.80 -7.33
CA GLU A 231 15.44 12.59 -8.48
C GLU A 231 15.51 11.10 -8.85
N GLU A 232 15.70 10.21 -7.88
CA GLU A 232 15.65 8.77 -8.11
C GLU A 232 14.29 8.35 -8.67
N VAL A 233 13.18 8.87 -8.12
CA VAL A 233 11.84 8.58 -8.62
C VAL A 233 11.63 9.14 -10.03
N ARG A 234 12.21 10.28 -10.37
CA ARG A 234 12.20 10.82 -11.74
C ARG A 234 12.89 9.84 -12.72
N ILE A 235 14.06 9.31 -12.35
CA ILE A 235 14.77 8.31 -13.15
C ILE A 235 13.93 7.03 -13.31
N PHE A 236 13.27 6.58 -12.24
CA PHE A 236 12.36 5.46 -12.30
C PHE A 236 11.20 5.71 -13.29
N ARG A 237 10.55 6.88 -13.24
CA ARG A 237 9.48 7.24 -14.20
C ARG A 237 9.98 7.23 -15.64
N GLU A 238 11.18 7.71 -15.90
CA GLU A 238 11.80 7.66 -17.23
C GLU A 238 12.08 6.23 -17.69
N ASN A 239 12.54 5.36 -16.79
CA ASN A 239 12.73 3.94 -17.06
C ASN A 239 11.41 3.26 -17.42
N ILE A 240 10.32 3.54 -16.69
CA ILE A 240 8.99 3.00 -17.00
C ILE A 240 8.54 3.45 -18.39
N LEU A 241 8.63 4.75 -18.69
CA LEU A 241 8.22 5.28 -20.00
C LEU A 241 9.01 4.65 -21.17
N ARG A 242 10.32 4.51 -21.01
CA ARG A 242 11.20 4.02 -22.08
C ARG A 242 11.15 2.50 -22.24
N ASP A 243 11.14 1.75 -21.13
CA ASP A 243 11.40 0.31 -21.13
C ASP A 243 10.12 -0.51 -20.95
N VAL A 244 9.17 -0.07 -20.12
CA VAL A 244 7.99 -0.85 -19.72
C VAL A 244 6.76 -0.51 -20.58
N VAL A 245 6.45 0.78 -20.75
CA VAL A 245 5.27 1.23 -21.51
C VAL A 245 5.18 0.62 -22.91
N PRO A 246 6.25 0.55 -23.72
CA PRO A 246 6.16 -0.07 -25.05
C PRO A 246 5.81 -1.56 -25.00
N VAL A 247 6.33 -2.29 -24.00
CA VAL A 247 6.07 -3.73 -23.81
C VAL A 247 4.63 -3.94 -23.37
N VAL A 248 4.18 -3.25 -22.33
CA VAL A 248 2.79 -3.32 -21.86
C VAL A 248 1.81 -3.00 -22.98
N SER A 249 2.09 -1.96 -23.77
CA SER A 249 1.22 -1.56 -24.88
C SER A 249 1.12 -2.63 -25.96
N ARG A 250 2.21 -3.37 -26.24
CA ARG A 250 2.17 -4.53 -27.17
C ARG A 250 1.33 -5.66 -26.58
N LEU A 251 1.63 -6.08 -25.36
CA LEU A 251 0.95 -7.17 -24.67
C LEU A 251 -0.56 -6.92 -24.57
N ARG A 252 -0.97 -5.71 -24.19
CA ARG A 252 -2.39 -5.32 -24.09
C ARG A 252 -3.08 -5.29 -25.45
N ARG A 253 -2.42 -4.81 -26.51
CA ARG A 253 -2.96 -4.87 -27.88
C ARG A 253 -3.08 -6.30 -28.40
N GLU A 254 -2.13 -7.17 -28.09
CA GLU A 254 -2.21 -8.59 -28.43
C GLU A 254 -3.34 -9.27 -27.67
N ASN A 255 -3.48 -8.98 -26.39
CA ASN A 255 -4.60 -9.48 -25.59
C ASN A 255 -5.96 -8.98 -26.10
N ALA A 256 -6.07 -7.71 -26.50
CA ALA A 256 -7.27 -7.16 -27.13
C ALA A 256 -7.69 -7.96 -28.38
N LYS A 257 -6.72 -8.37 -29.21
CA LYS A 257 -7.00 -9.22 -30.38
C LYS A 257 -7.53 -10.60 -29.97
N ARG A 258 -6.99 -11.20 -28.89
CA ARG A 258 -7.50 -12.49 -28.34
C ARG A 258 -8.95 -12.35 -27.86
N LEU A 259 -9.29 -11.20 -27.28
CA LEU A 259 -10.64 -10.86 -26.83
C LEU A 259 -11.58 -10.43 -27.98
N GLY A 260 -11.08 -10.31 -29.23
CA GLY A 260 -11.86 -9.81 -30.38
C GLY A 260 -12.19 -8.33 -30.32
N ILE A 261 -11.37 -7.53 -29.60
CA ILE A 261 -11.57 -6.08 -29.40
C ILE A 261 -10.70 -5.33 -30.42
N GLU A 262 -11.33 -4.56 -31.30
CA GLU A 262 -10.65 -3.72 -32.30
C GLU A 262 -10.13 -2.42 -31.69
N GLU A 263 -10.96 -1.74 -30.91
CA GLU A 263 -10.62 -0.50 -30.21
C GLU A 263 -10.69 -0.72 -28.70
N TYR A 264 -9.53 -0.65 -28.05
CA TYR A 264 -9.41 -0.91 -26.62
C TYR A 264 -9.77 0.34 -25.81
N LYS A 265 -10.85 0.24 -25.07
CA LYS A 265 -11.36 1.31 -24.18
C LYS A 265 -11.04 0.99 -22.73
N LEU A 266 -11.14 1.98 -21.85
CA LEU A 266 -10.91 1.78 -20.42
C LEU A 266 -11.75 0.65 -19.80
N TYR A 267 -12.99 0.48 -20.24
CA TYR A 267 -13.85 -0.60 -19.76
C TYR A 267 -13.45 -2.01 -20.23
N ASP A 268 -12.46 -2.12 -21.11
CA ASP A 268 -11.90 -3.40 -21.55
C ASP A 268 -10.72 -3.84 -20.67
N ASP A 269 -10.17 -2.94 -19.85
CA ASP A 269 -9.02 -3.20 -18.98
C ASP A 269 -9.34 -4.19 -17.84
N GLY A 270 -10.63 -4.37 -17.54
CA GLY A 270 -11.13 -5.21 -16.46
C GLY A 270 -11.21 -6.71 -16.74
N VAL A 271 -11.00 -7.17 -18.00
CA VAL A 271 -11.08 -8.59 -18.39
C VAL A 271 -9.89 -8.95 -19.25
N ILE A 272 -9.22 -10.04 -18.92
CA ILE A 272 -7.98 -10.49 -19.60
C ILE A 272 -8.19 -11.80 -20.35
N ILE A 273 -8.97 -12.72 -19.81
CA ILE A 273 -9.13 -14.06 -20.35
C ILE A 273 -10.39 -14.14 -21.22
N PRO A 274 -10.28 -14.64 -22.49
CA PRO A 274 -11.47 -14.94 -23.28
C PRO A 274 -12.38 -15.94 -22.56
N GLY A 275 -13.66 -15.60 -22.41
CA GLY A 275 -14.64 -16.40 -21.66
C GLY A 275 -14.64 -16.16 -20.16
N GLY A 276 -13.98 -15.06 -19.71
CA GLY A 276 -13.94 -14.62 -18.32
C GLY A 276 -12.66 -15.01 -17.58
N ASP A 277 -12.32 -14.16 -16.61
CA ASP A 277 -11.17 -14.38 -15.74
C ASP A 277 -11.40 -15.58 -14.81
N PRO A 278 -10.37 -16.35 -14.44
CA PRO A 278 -10.52 -17.56 -13.64
C PRO A 278 -10.99 -17.23 -12.22
N CYS A 279 -11.97 -18.00 -11.75
CA CYS A 279 -12.41 -17.98 -10.37
C CYS A 279 -11.75 -19.12 -9.58
N PRO A 280 -11.34 -18.89 -8.33
CA PRO A 280 -10.81 -19.94 -7.47
C PRO A 280 -11.92 -20.89 -6.99
N PHE A 281 -11.50 -21.95 -6.31
CA PHE A 281 -12.41 -22.78 -5.53
C PHE A 281 -13.04 -21.99 -4.35
N GLY A 282 -13.91 -22.64 -3.56
CA GLY A 282 -14.55 -21.98 -2.42
C GLY A 282 -13.59 -21.66 -1.27
N LYS A 283 -14.10 -20.92 -0.28
CA LYS A 283 -13.30 -20.43 0.86
C LYS A 283 -12.55 -21.54 1.60
N GLU A 284 -13.23 -22.64 1.89
CA GLU A 284 -12.63 -23.76 2.61
C GLU A 284 -11.48 -24.40 1.83
N GLU A 285 -11.65 -24.54 0.52
CA GLU A 285 -10.61 -25.05 -0.38
C GLU A 285 -9.45 -24.07 -0.51
N ILE A 286 -9.71 -22.76 -0.55
CA ILE A 286 -8.65 -21.72 -0.56
C ILE A 286 -7.78 -21.86 0.69
N PHE A 287 -8.37 -21.95 1.89
CA PHE A 287 -7.58 -22.10 3.13
C PHE A 287 -6.87 -23.45 3.22
N ALA A 288 -7.47 -24.53 2.75
CA ALA A 288 -6.79 -25.83 2.68
C ALA A 288 -5.59 -25.78 1.72
N ALA A 289 -5.76 -25.19 0.53
CA ALA A 289 -4.69 -24.99 -0.44
C ALA A 289 -3.58 -24.07 0.10
N ALA A 290 -3.94 -22.95 0.76
CA ALA A 290 -2.99 -22.06 1.39
C ALA A 290 -2.15 -22.78 2.47
N LYS A 291 -2.81 -23.57 3.34
CA LYS A 291 -2.11 -24.36 4.35
C LYS A 291 -1.08 -25.31 3.72
N GLU A 292 -1.48 -26.08 2.71
CA GLU A 292 -0.57 -26.98 2.01
C GLU A 292 0.57 -26.25 1.30
N MET A 293 0.29 -25.08 0.69
CA MET A 293 1.27 -24.25 0.03
C MET A 293 2.34 -23.75 1.01
N TYR A 294 1.93 -23.15 2.13
CA TYR A 294 2.86 -22.62 3.12
C TYR A 294 3.70 -23.72 3.79
N HIS A 295 3.14 -24.91 4.03
CA HIS A 295 3.91 -26.08 4.48
C HIS A 295 4.91 -26.57 3.43
N SER A 296 4.58 -26.46 2.14
CA SER A 296 5.47 -26.85 1.04
C SER A 296 6.61 -25.86 0.81
N LEU A 297 6.38 -24.56 1.10
CA LEU A 297 7.39 -23.50 1.02
C LEU A 297 8.49 -23.68 2.07
N GLY A 298 8.18 -24.21 3.25
CA GLY A 298 9.17 -24.48 4.29
C GLY A 298 8.58 -24.66 5.69
N ALA A 299 9.42 -25.04 6.63
CA ALA A 299 9.01 -25.28 8.02
C ALA A 299 8.52 -24.00 8.71
N GLU A 300 9.15 -22.86 8.43
CA GLU A 300 8.85 -21.56 9.04
C GLU A 300 7.53 -20.98 8.51
N THR A 301 7.31 -21.07 7.20
CA THR A 301 6.05 -20.68 6.56
C THR A 301 4.90 -21.61 6.98
N GLY A 302 5.17 -22.91 7.16
CA GLY A 302 4.21 -23.87 7.70
C GLY A 302 3.81 -23.54 9.15
N ALA A 303 4.77 -23.19 10.00
CA ALA A 303 4.49 -22.79 11.39
C ALA A 303 3.70 -21.45 11.43
N PHE A 304 4.01 -20.52 10.55
CA PHE A 304 3.27 -19.26 10.40
C PHE A 304 1.80 -19.51 10.07
N ILE A 305 1.50 -20.24 9.01
CA ILE A 305 0.10 -20.45 8.60
C ILE A 305 -0.70 -21.23 9.64
N ASP A 306 -0.08 -22.22 10.29
CA ASP A 306 -0.72 -22.95 11.39
C ASP A 306 -1.08 -22.00 12.55
N MET A 307 -0.17 -21.11 12.94
CA MET A 307 -0.42 -20.08 13.97
C MET A 307 -1.57 -19.16 13.58
N MET A 308 -1.61 -18.70 12.33
CA MET A 308 -2.68 -17.82 11.83
C MET A 308 -4.04 -18.50 11.88
N LEU A 309 -4.13 -19.76 11.43
CA LEU A 309 -5.38 -20.54 11.42
C LEU A 309 -5.83 -20.92 12.84
N GLU A 310 -4.92 -21.40 13.70
CA GLU A 310 -5.23 -21.77 15.08
C GLU A 310 -5.70 -20.59 15.94
N ASN A 311 -5.15 -19.41 15.67
CA ASN A 311 -5.52 -18.18 16.36
C ASN A 311 -6.72 -17.45 15.74
N GLU A 312 -7.37 -18.02 14.71
CA GLU A 312 -8.49 -17.41 13.98
C GLU A 312 -8.14 -15.98 13.53
N ALA A 313 -6.95 -15.82 12.94
CA ALA A 313 -6.38 -14.52 12.58
C ALA A 313 -6.82 -14.02 11.18
N PHE A 314 -7.86 -14.63 10.61
CA PHE A 314 -8.49 -14.20 9.36
C PHE A 314 -9.97 -13.89 9.59
N ASP A 315 -10.41 -12.71 9.17
CA ASP A 315 -11.82 -12.37 9.02
C ASP A 315 -12.08 -12.01 7.55
N VAL A 316 -12.53 -12.99 6.77
CA VAL A 316 -12.68 -12.85 5.31
C VAL A 316 -14.13 -12.87 4.83
N ASP A 317 -15.09 -13.20 5.68
CA ASP A 317 -16.50 -13.26 5.27
C ASP A 317 -17.08 -11.86 5.08
N SER A 318 -17.61 -11.61 3.89
CA SER A 318 -18.33 -10.37 3.60
C SER A 318 -19.69 -10.37 4.33
N ARG A 319 -20.00 -9.31 5.05
CA ARG A 319 -21.24 -9.16 5.79
C ARG A 319 -21.64 -7.71 6.03
N LYS A 320 -22.92 -7.49 6.35
CA LYS A 320 -23.41 -6.16 6.70
C LYS A 320 -22.66 -5.59 7.91
N ASN A 321 -22.41 -4.30 7.88
CA ASN A 321 -21.71 -3.55 8.93
C ASN A 321 -20.23 -3.94 9.14
N LYS A 322 -19.62 -4.68 8.25
CA LYS A 322 -18.17 -4.87 8.19
C LYS A 322 -17.56 -3.82 7.26
N TRP A 323 -16.38 -3.33 7.60
CA TRP A 323 -15.63 -2.43 6.71
C TRP A 323 -15.33 -3.11 5.36
N GLY A 324 -15.52 -2.36 4.27
CA GLY A 324 -15.56 -2.93 2.91
C GLY A 324 -14.20 -3.15 2.24
N GLY A 325 -13.09 -2.80 2.90
CA GLY A 325 -11.74 -3.00 2.38
C GLY A 325 -11.08 -4.29 2.85
N GLY A 326 -9.78 -4.42 2.58
CA GLY A 326 -8.89 -5.46 3.08
C GLY A 326 -7.61 -4.84 3.63
N TYR A 327 -7.03 -5.47 4.65
CA TYR A 327 -5.72 -5.08 5.20
C TYR A 327 -5.13 -6.18 6.06
N CYS A 328 -3.81 -6.14 6.20
CA CYS A 328 -3.07 -6.82 7.26
C CYS A 328 -2.72 -5.82 8.36
N THR A 329 -2.86 -6.20 9.62
CA THR A 329 -2.36 -5.47 10.79
C THR A 329 -1.67 -6.43 11.75
N GLU A 330 -0.98 -5.87 12.73
CA GLU A 330 -0.34 -6.65 13.79
C GLU A 330 -0.65 -6.10 15.18
N PHE A 331 -0.56 -6.98 16.15
CA PHE A 331 -0.64 -6.65 17.57
C PHE A 331 0.72 -6.97 18.20
N PRO A 332 1.69 -6.04 18.21
CA PRO A 332 3.08 -6.33 18.58
C PRO A 332 3.23 -6.93 19.98
N LYS A 333 2.43 -6.47 20.95
CA LYS A 333 2.40 -7.03 22.31
C LYS A 333 2.12 -8.53 22.36
N PHE A 334 1.36 -9.03 21.38
CA PHE A 334 0.93 -10.43 21.30
C PHE A 334 1.68 -11.19 20.20
N LYS A 335 2.57 -10.53 19.46
CA LYS A 335 3.29 -11.07 18.29
C LYS A 335 2.33 -11.76 17.31
N GLN A 336 1.18 -11.12 17.08
CA GLN A 336 0.08 -11.71 16.35
C GLN A 336 -0.34 -10.80 15.20
N PRO A 337 -0.14 -11.19 13.94
CA PRO A 337 -0.76 -10.56 12.78
C PRO A 337 -2.25 -10.92 12.67
N PHE A 338 -3.00 -10.10 11.96
CA PHE A 338 -4.40 -10.31 11.64
C PHE A 338 -4.73 -9.77 10.25
N ILE A 339 -5.56 -10.50 9.50
CA ILE A 339 -6.00 -10.15 8.16
C ILE A 339 -7.52 -9.98 8.14
N LEU A 340 -7.96 -8.80 7.68
CA LEU A 340 -9.37 -8.54 7.36
C LEU A 340 -9.51 -8.43 5.84
N ALA A 341 -10.51 -9.11 5.28
CA ALA A 341 -10.84 -9.04 3.85
C ALA A 341 -12.33 -9.30 3.63
N ASN A 342 -12.77 -9.23 2.37
CA ASN A 342 -14.16 -9.49 2.00
C ASN A 342 -14.20 -10.40 0.77
N PHE A 343 -14.21 -11.71 0.97
CA PHE A 343 -14.26 -12.70 -0.11
C PHE A 343 -15.52 -12.54 -0.96
N ASN A 344 -15.35 -12.65 -2.26
CA ASN A 344 -16.40 -12.42 -3.25
C ASN A 344 -16.43 -13.45 -4.41
N GLY A 345 -15.58 -14.47 -4.36
CA GLY A 345 -15.49 -15.55 -5.36
C GLY A 345 -14.62 -15.21 -6.59
N THR A 346 -13.87 -14.12 -6.54
CA THR A 346 -12.92 -13.75 -7.60
C THR A 346 -11.49 -14.18 -7.28
N ALA A 347 -10.57 -14.05 -8.23
CA ALA A 347 -9.14 -14.31 -8.02
C ALA A 347 -8.55 -13.51 -6.84
N GLY A 348 -9.09 -12.32 -6.55
CA GLY A 348 -8.72 -11.52 -5.38
C GLY A 348 -8.85 -12.21 -4.04
N ASP A 349 -9.70 -13.26 -3.92
CA ASP A 349 -9.76 -14.05 -2.70
C ASP A 349 -8.47 -14.86 -2.45
N VAL A 350 -7.77 -15.25 -3.53
CA VAL A 350 -6.46 -15.90 -3.45
C VAL A 350 -5.37 -14.88 -3.12
N ASP A 351 -5.49 -13.66 -3.66
CA ASP A 351 -4.53 -12.59 -3.36
C ASP A 351 -4.52 -12.26 -1.85
N VAL A 352 -5.64 -12.41 -1.15
CA VAL A 352 -5.68 -12.26 0.33
C VAL A 352 -4.77 -13.27 1.03
N VAL A 353 -4.76 -14.54 0.61
CA VAL A 353 -3.93 -15.56 1.27
C VAL A 353 -2.50 -15.61 0.73
N THR A 354 -2.15 -14.78 -0.23
CA THR A 354 -0.80 -14.61 -0.76
C THR A 354 -0.24 -13.23 -0.46
N HIS A 355 -0.92 -12.16 -0.83
CA HIS A 355 -0.52 -10.78 -0.60
C HIS A 355 -0.60 -10.37 0.88
N GLU A 356 -1.81 -10.36 1.46
CA GLU A 356 -1.98 -9.96 2.86
C GLU A 356 -1.23 -10.91 3.81
N ALA A 357 -1.19 -12.21 3.47
CA ALA A 357 -0.40 -13.15 4.23
C ALA A 357 1.11 -12.97 4.03
N GLY A 358 1.57 -12.34 2.96
CA GLY A 358 2.95 -11.89 2.78
C GLY A 358 3.34 -10.82 3.82
N HIS A 359 2.47 -9.82 4.04
CA HIS A 359 2.64 -8.86 5.12
C HIS A 359 2.62 -9.52 6.51
N ALA A 360 1.64 -10.39 6.75
CA ALA A 360 1.53 -11.11 8.01
C ALA A 360 2.75 -12.01 8.29
N PHE A 361 3.30 -12.64 7.26
CA PHE A 361 4.50 -13.46 7.37
C PHE A 361 5.73 -12.61 7.72
N ASN A 362 5.90 -11.45 7.11
CA ASN A 362 6.97 -10.52 7.51
C ASN A 362 6.81 -10.10 8.97
N ALA A 363 5.62 -9.67 9.41
CA ALA A 363 5.35 -9.32 10.81
C ALA A 363 5.67 -10.49 11.77
N TYR A 364 5.33 -11.72 11.37
CA TYR A 364 5.70 -12.93 12.12
C TYR A 364 7.22 -13.10 12.23
N LEU A 365 7.97 -12.94 11.13
CA LEU A 365 9.43 -13.11 11.09
C LEU A 365 10.17 -12.07 11.94
N ILE A 366 9.68 -10.82 11.96
CA ILE A 366 10.34 -9.72 12.69
C ILE A 366 9.82 -9.53 14.12
N SER A 367 8.84 -10.32 14.55
CA SER A 367 8.18 -10.15 15.85
C SER A 367 9.11 -10.20 17.08
N ASP A 368 10.29 -10.78 16.94
CA ASP A 368 11.37 -10.84 17.96
C ASP A 368 12.50 -9.84 17.68
N ASN A 369 12.41 -9.06 16.59
CA ASN A 369 13.43 -8.07 16.27
C ASN A 369 13.34 -6.89 17.25
N ARG A 370 14.49 -6.51 17.82
CA ARG A 370 14.60 -5.46 18.84
C ARG A 370 14.20 -4.05 18.34
N PHE A 371 14.15 -3.85 17.03
CA PHE A 371 13.79 -2.58 16.39
C PHE A 371 12.41 -2.61 15.72
N ALA A 372 11.69 -3.74 15.73
CA ALA A 372 10.42 -3.88 15.06
C ALA A 372 9.38 -2.80 15.44
N LEU A 373 9.38 -2.37 16.71
CA LEU A 373 8.47 -1.32 17.20
C LEU A 373 8.79 0.08 16.67
N GLU A 374 10.04 0.37 16.32
CA GLU A 374 10.51 1.69 15.90
C GLU A 374 10.68 1.79 14.40
N LEU A 375 11.05 0.69 13.74
CA LEU A 375 11.38 0.66 12.32
C LEU A 375 10.37 -0.14 11.47
N GLY A 376 9.52 -0.96 12.09
CA GLY A 376 8.63 -1.86 11.36
C GLY A 376 9.39 -2.72 10.37
N CYS A 377 8.90 -2.80 9.13
CA CYS A 377 9.57 -3.47 8.01
C CYS A 377 10.56 -2.57 7.25
N GLY A 378 10.68 -1.28 7.60
CA GLY A 378 11.67 -0.37 7.03
C GLY A 378 11.17 0.60 5.94
N GLY A 379 9.91 0.51 5.54
CA GLY A 379 9.30 1.40 4.54
C GLY A 379 8.15 0.73 3.79
N MET A 380 7.31 1.52 3.13
CA MET A 380 6.14 0.99 2.42
C MET A 380 6.56 0.16 1.20
N GLU A 381 7.58 0.60 0.45
CA GLU A 381 8.15 -0.16 -0.66
C GLU A 381 8.72 -1.52 -0.22
N THR A 382 9.25 -1.61 1.01
CA THR A 382 9.72 -2.87 1.59
C THR A 382 8.53 -3.74 1.98
N ALA A 383 7.51 -3.17 2.62
CA ALA A 383 6.28 -3.88 2.99
C ALA A 383 5.62 -4.53 1.75
N GLU A 384 5.44 -3.73 0.68
CA GLU A 384 4.83 -4.22 -0.55
C GLU A 384 5.74 -5.19 -1.33
N THR A 385 7.05 -5.10 -1.16
CA THR A 385 7.98 -6.11 -1.70
C THR A 385 7.74 -7.49 -1.06
N HIS A 386 7.44 -7.53 0.24
CA HIS A 386 7.10 -8.79 0.93
C HIS A 386 5.82 -9.42 0.38
N SER A 387 4.75 -8.63 0.27
CA SER A 387 3.43 -9.09 -0.15
C SER A 387 3.41 -9.52 -1.63
N MET A 388 3.82 -8.63 -2.54
CA MET A 388 3.81 -8.88 -3.98
C MET A 388 4.76 -9.99 -4.41
N SER A 389 5.89 -10.18 -3.70
CA SER A 389 6.79 -11.30 -3.98
C SER A 389 6.19 -12.64 -3.55
N MET A 390 5.46 -12.69 -2.42
CA MET A 390 4.80 -13.91 -1.97
C MET A 390 3.73 -14.38 -2.97
N GLU A 391 3.01 -13.46 -3.62
CA GLU A 391 2.08 -13.80 -4.70
C GLU A 391 2.76 -14.63 -5.80
N PHE A 392 3.98 -14.26 -6.20
CA PHE A 392 4.74 -14.97 -7.23
C PHE A 392 5.36 -16.27 -6.72
N PHE A 393 5.82 -16.32 -5.47
CA PHE A 393 6.27 -17.59 -4.86
C PHE A 393 5.12 -18.59 -4.68
N ALA A 394 3.88 -18.15 -4.65
CA ALA A 394 2.71 -19.01 -4.64
C ALA A 394 2.40 -19.66 -6.02
N TRP A 395 2.98 -19.17 -7.13
CA TRP A 395 2.65 -19.62 -8.49
C TRP A 395 2.76 -21.14 -8.75
N PRO A 396 3.76 -21.87 -8.23
CA PRO A 396 3.84 -23.31 -8.39
C PRO A 396 2.66 -24.09 -7.79
N TYR A 397 1.85 -23.43 -6.95
CA TYR A 397 0.74 -24.05 -6.22
C TYR A 397 -0.65 -23.64 -6.75
N MET A 398 -0.71 -22.86 -7.82
CA MET A 398 -1.99 -22.30 -8.32
C MET A 398 -2.98 -23.35 -8.80
N GLU A 399 -2.53 -24.55 -9.17
CA GLU A 399 -3.42 -25.69 -9.46
C GLU A 399 -4.29 -26.09 -8.27
N LYS A 400 -3.83 -25.82 -7.03
CA LYS A 400 -4.61 -26.08 -5.80
C LYS A 400 -5.75 -25.08 -5.61
N PHE A 401 -5.62 -23.88 -6.17
CA PHE A 401 -6.62 -22.80 -6.05
C PHE A 401 -7.56 -22.73 -7.27
N PHE A 402 -7.04 -22.98 -8.49
CA PHE A 402 -7.75 -22.75 -9.75
C PHE A 402 -7.91 -24.01 -10.61
N GLY A 403 -7.36 -25.17 -10.18
CA GLY A 403 -7.40 -26.39 -10.98
C GLY A 403 -6.80 -26.21 -12.39
N GLU A 404 -7.55 -26.60 -13.42
CA GLU A 404 -7.16 -26.49 -14.82
C GLU A 404 -6.97 -25.03 -15.30
N ASN A 405 -7.51 -24.05 -14.57
CA ASN A 405 -7.38 -22.64 -14.92
C ASN A 405 -6.12 -21.97 -14.33
N ALA A 406 -5.24 -22.70 -13.64
CA ALA A 406 -4.04 -22.15 -13.03
C ALA A 406 -3.12 -21.40 -14.02
N ALA A 407 -2.98 -21.89 -15.26
CA ALA A 407 -2.20 -21.20 -16.29
C ALA A 407 -2.83 -19.86 -16.69
N LYS A 408 -4.17 -19.80 -16.79
CA LYS A 408 -4.91 -18.57 -17.06
C LYS A 408 -4.72 -17.55 -15.92
N TYR A 409 -4.77 -18.02 -14.68
CA TYR A 409 -4.49 -17.15 -13.51
C TYR A 409 -3.08 -16.57 -13.59
N ARG A 410 -2.04 -17.40 -13.77
CA ARG A 410 -0.65 -16.91 -13.87
C ARG A 410 -0.46 -15.88 -15.00
N PHE A 411 -1.09 -16.10 -16.14
CA PHE A 411 -1.05 -15.13 -17.26
C PHE A 411 -1.76 -13.81 -16.88
N MET A 412 -2.97 -13.91 -16.35
CA MET A 412 -3.77 -12.77 -15.92
C MET A 412 -3.01 -11.95 -14.86
N HIS A 413 -2.57 -12.61 -13.80
CA HIS A 413 -1.85 -12.00 -12.68
C HIS A 413 -0.58 -11.28 -13.16
N ALA A 414 0.28 -11.93 -13.98
CA ALA A 414 1.48 -11.30 -14.51
C ALA A 414 1.17 -10.11 -15.43
N LEU A 415 0.15 -10.22 -16.29
CA LEU A 415 -0.22 -9.13 -17.20
C LEU A 415 -0.82 -7.95 -16.45
N GLU A 416 -1.68 -8.19 -15.44
CA GLU A 416 -2.23 -7.13 -14.57
C GLU A 416 -1.13 -6.44 -13.79
N SER A 417 -0.30 -7.20 -13.08
CA SER A 417 0.81 -6.67 -12.27
C SER A 417 1.82 -5.89 -13.11
N PHE A 418 2.13 -6.36 -14.32
CA PHE A 418 3.06 -5.63 -15.20
C PHE A 418 2.42 -4.38 -15.81
N SER A 419 1.12 -4.43 -16.14
CA SER A 419 0.37 -3.27 -16.64
C SER A 419 0.09 -2.23 -15.56
N PHE A 420 0.16 -2.61 -14.30
CA PHE A 420 0.04 -1.69 -13.17
C PHE A 420 1.21 -0.68 -13.10
N LEU A 421 2.44 -1.09 -13.47
CA LEU A 421 3.62 -0.24 -13.39
C LEU A 421 3.47 1.10 -14.13
N PRO A 422 3.04 1.17 -15.40
CA PRO A 422 2.76 2.44 -16.06
C PRO A 422 1.69 3.27 -15.36
N TYR A 423 0.60 2.64 -14.89
CA TYR A 423 -0.49 3.37 -14.24
C TYR A 423 -0.07 3.96 -12.89
N GLY A 424 0.54 3.16 -12.02
CA GLY A 424 0.98 3.65 -10.71
C GLY A 424 2.04 4.75 -10.82
N THR A 425 2.96 4.61 -11.79
CA THR A 425 3.97 5.63 -12.08
C THR A 425 3.34 6.92 -12.62
N MET A 426 2.29 6.82 -13.44
CA MET A 426 1.53 7.96 -13.93
C MET A 426 0.82 8.71 -12.79
N VAL A 427 0.26 8.00 -11.82
CA VAL A 427 -0.35 8.58 -10.61
C VAL A 427 0.67 9.41 -9.84
N ASP A 428 1.90 8.92 -9.69
CA ASP A 428 2.99 9.67 -9.05
C ASP A 428 3.39 10.90 -9.87
N ALA A 429 3.57 10.75 -11.18
CA ALA A 429 3.90 11.86 -12.08
C ALA A 429 2.87 12.99 -12.01
N PHE A 430 1.58 12.65 -11.96
CA PHE A 430 0.50 13.62 -11.80
C PHE A 430 0.64 14.42 -10.50
N GLN A 431 0.91 13.76 -9.39
CA GLN A 431 1.06 14.42 -8.10
C GLN A 431 2.26 15.37 -8.09
N HIS A 432 3.40 14.98 -8.68
CA HIS A 432 4.55 15.88 -8.82
C HIS A 432 4.20 17.14 -9.60
N MET A 433 3.55 17.01 -10.76
CA MET A 433 3.15 18.17 -11.57
C MET A 433 2.19 19.11 -10.83
N VAL A 434 1.25 18.54 -10.06
CA VAL A 434 0.30 19.34 -9.28
C VAL A 434 0.99 20.06 -8.11
N TYR A 435 1.85 19.39 -7.35
CA TYR A 435 2.53 20.00 -6.19
C TYR A 435 3.70 20.91 -6.58
N GLU A 436 4.25 20.79 -7.78
CA GLU A 436 5.14 21.80 -8.37
C GLU A 436 4.39 23.09 -8.72
N ASN A 437 3.12 22.98 -9.05
CA ASN A 437 2.26 24.10 -9.47
C ASN A 437 0.93 24.07 -8.70
N PRO A 438 0.93 24.40 -7.40
CA PRO A 438 -0.24 24.26 -6.54
C PRO A 438 -1.44 25.12 -6.96
N ASP A 439 -1.20 26.18 -7.73
CA ASP A 439 -2.24 27.08 -8.26
C ASP A 439 -2.90 26.58 -9.55
N MET A 440 -2.59 25.35 -10.03
CA MET A 440 -3.30 24.76 -11.16
C MET A 440 -4.80 24.75 -10.94
N THR A 441 -5.54 25.19 -11.93
CA THR A 441 -7.00 25.08 -11.96
C THR A 441 -7.44 23.63 -12.14
N PRO A 442 -8.68 23.27 -11.77
CA PRO A 442 -9.23 21.95 -12.05
C PRO A 442 -9.17 21.55 -13.54
N ALA A 443 -9.35 22.51 -14.44
CA ALA A 443 -9.25 22.27 -15.88
C ALA A 443 -7.83 21.88 -16.31
N GLU A 444 -6.82 22.61 -15.84
CA GLU A 444 -5.41 22.31 -16.13
C GLU A 444 -5.00 20.94 -15.56
N ARG A 445 -5.48 20.56 -14.36
CA ARG A 445 -5.25 19.21 -13.78
C ARG A 445 -5.81 18.10 -14.68
N LYS A 446 -7.01 18.31 -15.28
CA LYS A 446 -7.61 17.36 -16.22
C LYS A 446 -6.78 17.24 -17.51
N GLU A 447 -6.27 18.35 -18.04
CA GLU A 447 -5.39 18.35 -19.22
C GLU A 447 -4.07 17.61 -18.93
N VAL A 448 -3.46 17.86 -17.77
CA VAL A 448 -2.26 17.15 -17.32
C VAL A 448 -2.51 15.66 -17.23
N TRP A 449 -3.65 15.24 -16.64
CA TRP A 449 -3.99 13.82 -16.55
C TRP A 449 -4.13 13.17 -17.93
N LEU A 450 -4.84 13.80 -18.87
CA LEU A 450 -4.98 13.28 -20.25
C LEU A 450 -3.65 13.17 -20.98
N GLU A 451 -2.74 14.11 -20.76
CA GLU A 451 -1.40 14.04 -21.37
C GLU A 451 -0.60 12.85 -20.80
N LEU A 452 -0.66 12.65 -19.50
CA LEU A 452 -0.02 11.51 -18.84
C LEU A 452 -0.63 10.17 -19.28
N GLU A 453 -1.97 10.08 -19.45
CA GLU A 453 -2.62 8.89 -20.00
C GLU A 453 -2.08 8.54 -21.39
N ARG A 454 -1.88 9.53 -22.27
CA ARG A 454 -1.30 9.32 -23.61
C ARG A 454 0.14 8.82 -23.55
N GLN A 455 0.92 9.28 -22.57
CA GLN A 455 2.32 8.88 -22.40
C GLN A 455 2.45 7.49 -21.77
N PHE A 456 1.77 7.24 -20.66
CA PHE A 456 1.95 6.02 -19.88
C PHE A 456 1.06 4.85 -20.33
N ARG A 457 -0.12 5.14 -20.89
CA ARG A 457 -1.08 4.12 -21.32
C ARG A 457 -1.63 4.35 -22.74
N PRO A 458 -0.75 4.50 -23.76
CA PRO A 458 -1.14 4.85 -25.12
C PRO A 458 -1.99 3.77 -25.83
N HIS A 459 -2.27 2.65 -25.19
CA HIS A 459 -3.10 1.56 -25.70
C HIS A 459 -4.56 1.70 -25.25
N ILE A 460 -4.89 2.58 -24.30
CA ILE A 460 -6.24 2.77 -23.76
C ILE A 460 -6.85 4.06 -24.31
N SER A 461 -8.11 3.98 -24.74
CA SER A 461 -8.91 5.16 -25.09
C SER A 461 -10.00 5.40 -24.05
N MET A 462 -10.15 6.65 -23.64
CA MET A 462 -11.25 7.13 -22.77
C MET A 462 -12.41 7.69 -23.59
N GLU A 463 -12.27 7.82 -24.92
CA GLU A 463 -13.25 8.45 -25.80
C GLU A 463 -14.62 7.76 -25.72
N GLY A 464 -15.65 8.57 -25.55
CA GLY A 464 -17.04 8.11 -25.44
C GLY A 464 -17.43 7.62 -24.02
N ILE A 465 -16.54 7.75 -23.03
CA ILE A 465 -16.86 7.44 -21.63
C ILE A 465 -17.16 8.76 -20.92
N PRO A 466 -18.44 9.06 -20.60
CA PRO A 466 -18.83 10.36 -20.03
C PRO A 466 -17.94 10.74 -18.85
N TYR A 467 -17.54 12.01 -18.78
CA TYR A 467 -16.70 12.61 -17.76
C TYR A 467 -15.27 12.05 -17.69
N LEU A 468 -15.04 10.73 -17.81
CA LEU A 468 -13.69 10.16 -17.78
C LEU A 468 -12.86 10.59 -18.99
N GLU A 469 -13.49 10.79 -20.15
CA GLU A 469 -12.83 11.34 -21.34
C GLU A 469 -12.33 12.79 -21.16
N GLU A 470 -12.83 13.50 -20.15
CA GLU A 470 -12.38 14.83 -19.78
C GLU A 470 -11.09 14.85 -18.94
N GLY A 471 -10.52 13.68 -18.60
CA GLY A 471 -9.30 13.56 -17.77
C GLY A 471 -9.56 13.54 -16.27
N THR A 472 -10.65 12.92 -15.85
CA THR A 472 -11.11 12.93 -14.44
C THR A 472 -10.91 11.62 -13.72
N ARG A 473 -10.30 10.59 -14.36
CA ARG A 473 -10.12 9.28 -13.74
C ARG A 473 -9.40 9.32 -12.40
N TRP A 474 -8.48 10.25 -12.18
CA TRP A 474 -7.76 10.43 -10.92
C TRP A 474 -8.66 10.75 -9.72
N GLN A 475 -9.85 11.32 -9.95
CA GLN A 475 -10.74 11.75 -8.88
C GLN A 475 -11.32 10.62 -8.03
N TYR A 476 -11.34 9.39 -8.56
CA TYR A 476 -11.73 8.22 -7.77
C TYR A 476 -10.54 7.34 -7.37
N GLN A 477 -9.31 7.82 -7.57
CA GLN A 477 -8.10 7.20 -7.03
C GLN A 477 -7.81 7.77 -5.64
N MET A 478 -8.32 7.10 -4.60
CA MET A 478 -8.30 7.58 -3.22
C MET A 478 -6.91 8.02 -2.74
N HIS A 479 -5.86 7.30 -3.11
CA HIS A 479 -4.48 7.59 -2.71
C HIS A 479 -4.01 9.00 -3.07
N ILE A 480 -4.51 9.57 -4.17
CA ILE A 480 -4.19 10.95 -4.57
C ILE A 480 -4.70 11.97 -3.54
N TYR A 481 -5.87 11.69 -2.97
CA TYR A 481 -6.49 12.53 -1.93
C TYR A 481 -5.94 12.23 -0.54
N GLU A 482 -5.86 10.96 -0.16
CA GLU A 482 -5.68 10.53 1.22
C GLU A 482 -4.21 10.35 1.61
N THR A 483 -3.39 9.77 0.72
CA THR A 483 -1.99 9.39 0.97
C THR A 483 -1.09 9.78 -0.20
N PRO A 484 -0.80 11.08 -0.37
CA PRO A 484 -0.01 11.57 -1.50
C PRO A 484 1.38 10.94 -1.52
N PHE A 485 1.83 10.63 -2.75
CA PHE A 485 3.12 9.97 -3.05
C PHE A 485 3.26 8.50 -2.62
N TYR A 486 2.24 7.88 -2.02
CA TYR A 486 2.32 6.47 -1.64
C TYR A 486 2.32 5.53 -2.86
N TYR A 487 1.61 5.90 -3.92
CA TYR A 487 1.32 4.97 -5.02
C TYR A 487 2.54 4.48 -5.78
N ILE A 488 3.65 5.23 -5.78
CA ILE A 488 4.92 4.82 -6.40
C ILE A 488 5.59 3.66 -5.66
N ASP A 489 5.37 3.52 -4.36
CA ASP A 489 5.97 2.48 -3.54
C ASP A 489 5.48 1.09 -3.99
N TYR A 490 4.22 0.97 -4.42
CA TYR A 490 3.71 -0.22 -5.11
C TYR A 490 4.47 -0.54 -6.40
N CYS A 491 4.83 0.48 -7.19
CA CYS A 491 5.56 0.26 -8.45
C CYS A 491 7.01 -0.19 -8.19
N LEU A 492 7.65 0.37 -7.20
CA LEU A 492 8.99 -0.02 -6.76
C LEU A 492 8.98 -1.47 -6.26
N ALA A 493 8.05 -1.79 -5.39
CA ALA A 493 7.85 -3.13 -4.84
C ALA A 493 7.50 -4.15 -5.94
N GLN A 494 6.58 -3.82 -6.85
CA GLN A 494 6.21 -4.70 -7.96
C GLN A 494 7.41 -4.98 -8.89
N THR A 495 8.30 -3.99 -9.07
CA THR A 495 9.54 -4.18 -9.82
C THR A 495 10.45 -5.20 -9.12
N ALA A 496 10.60 -5.11 -7.80
CA ALA A 496 11.35 -6.09 -7.00
C ALA A 496 10.69 -7.48 -7.05
N ALA A 497 9.37 -7.55 -6.96
CA ALA A 497 8.62 -8.80 -7.04
C ALA A 497 8.81 -9.49 -8.41
N PHE A 498 8.85 -8.75 -9.51
CA PHE A 498 9.22 -9.30 -10.82
C PHE A 498 10.68 -9.79 -10.86
N CYS A 499 11.60 -9.14 -10.17
CA CYS A 499 12.97 -9.66 -10.05
C CYS A 499 12.97 -11.00 -9.32
N PHE A 500 12.22 -11.15 -8.23
CA PHE A 500 12.04 -12.43 -7.54
C PHE A 500 11.36 -13.49 -8.41
N LEU A 501 10.29 -13.13 -9.14
CA LEU A 501 9.64 -14.05 -10.08
C LEU A 501 10.65 -14.59 -11.11
N LEU A 502 11.41 -13.71 -11.74
CA LEU A 502 12.38 -14.11 -12.77
C LEU A 502 13.55 -14.92 -12.18
N ALA A 503 14.00 -14.61 -10.97
CA ALA A 503 14.99 -15.41 -10.26
C ALA A 503 14.45 -16.80 -9.89
N SER A 504 13.19 -16.90 -9.47
CA SER A 504 12.54 -18.18 -9.14
C SER A 504 12.36 -19.11 -10.34
N GLN A 505 12.28 -18.57 -11.57
CA GLN A 505 12.30 -19.39 -12.79
C GLN A 505 13.68 -20.00 -13.07
N GLU A 506 14.75 -19.39 -12.58
CA GLU A 506 16.12 -19.91 -12.73
C GLU A 506 16.47 -20.90 -11.58
N ASP A 507 16.23 -20.50 -10.35
CA ASP A 507 16.42 -21.32 -9.14
C ASP A 507 15.42 -20.88 -8.07
N TYR A 508 14.36 -21.66 -7.91
CA TYR A 508 13.28 -21.35 -6.98
C TYR A 508 13.73 -21.31 -5.51
N ASP A 509 14.54 -22.29 -5.12
CA ASP A 509 14.97 -22.41 -3.72
C ASP A 509 15.90 -21.27 -3.33
N ASP A 510 16.87 -20.93 -4.20
CA ASP A 510 17.76 -19.78 -3.95
C ASP A 510 16.99 -18.46 -3.93
N ALA A 511 16.08 -18.24 -4.87
CA ALA A 511 15.24 -17.03 -4.89
C ALA A 511 14.40 -16.90 -3.62
N PHE A 512 13.79 -18.00 -3.15
CA PHE A 512 13.02 -17.99 -1.92
C PHE A 512 13.89 -17.78 -0.68
N GLN A 513 15.11 -18.30 -0.64
CA GLN A 513 16.05 -18.01 0.46
C GLN A 513 16.50 -16.53 0.46
N ARG A 514 16.67 -15.90 -0.71
CA ARG A 514 16.93 -14.44 -0.80
C ARG A 514 15.75 -13.64 -0.25
N TYR A 515 14.52 -14.03 -0.61
CA TYR A 515 13.30 -13.42 -0.08
C TYR A 515 13.20 -13.55 1.44
N LEU A 516 13.47 -14.72 2.00
CA LEU A 516 13.48 -14.93 3.45
C LEU A 516 14.54 -14.07 4.17
N ARG A 517 15.74 -13.95 3.59
CA ARG A 517 16.77 -13.07 4.15
C ARG A 517 16.33 -11.61 4.18
N LEU A 518 15.72 -11.12 3.09
CA LEU A 518 15.16 -9.78 3.01
C LEU A 518 14.06 -9.59 4.08
N SER A 519 13.11 -10.50 4.16
CA SER A 519 11.97 -10.42 5.06
C SER A 519 12.30 -10.45 6.55
N ARG A 520 13.50 -10.92 6.94
CA ARG A 520 13.94 -10.95 8.35
C ARG A 520 14.62 -9.67 8.84
N GLN A 521 14.86 -8.70 7.97
CA GLN A 521 15.69 -7.52 8.33
C GLN A 521 14.98 -6.54 9.28
N GLY A 522 13.64 -6.48 9.30
CA GLY A 522 12.89 -5.68 10.26
C GLY A 522 13.29 -4.21 10.29
N GLY A 523 13.50 -3.58 9.13
CA GLY A 523 13.86 -2.18 8.98
C GLY A 523 15.31 -1.81 9.33
N GLU A 524 16.15 -2.79 9.70
CA GLU A 524 17.57 -2.54 10.00
C GLU A 524 18.40 -2.17 8.77
N LYS A 525 17.85 -2.34 7.57
CA LYS A 525 18.43 -1.93 6.29
C LYS A 525 17.41 -1.17 5.47
N VAL A 526 17.90 -0.26 4.66
CA VAL A 526 17.05 0.45 3.70
C VAL A 526 16.76 -0.42 2.47
N TRP A 527 15.68 -0.15 1.79
CA TRP A 527 15.19 -0.97 0.67
C TRP A 527 16.21 -1.16 -0.46
N THR A 528 16.96 -0.11 -0.82
CA THR A 528 18.02 -0.21 -1.85
C THR A 528 19.12 -1.19 -1.48
N ASP A 529 19.52 -1.24 -0.21
CA ASP A 529 20.54 -2.18 0.27
C ASP A 529 19.97 -3.62 0.26
N LEU A 530 18.69 -3.78 0.59
CA LEU A 530 17.98 -5.06 0.54
C LEU A 530 17.92 -5.62 -0.89
N LEU A 531 17.70 -4.76 -1.90
CA LEU A 531 17.72 -5.18 -3.30
C LEU A 531 19.13 -5.61 -3.73
N GLU A 532 20.17 -4.85 -3.36
CA GLU A 532 21.55 -5.19 -3.67
C GLU A 532 21.94 -6.55 -3.06
N GLU A 533 21.59 -6.80 -1.79
CA GLU A 533 21.83 -8.08 -1.12
C GLU A 533 21.02 -9.24 -1.73
N ALA A 534 19.85 -8.95 -2.27
CA ALA A 534 19.09 -9.92 -3.05
C ALA A 534 19.68 -10.17 -4.46
N GLY A 535 20.71 -9.40 -4.85
CA GLY A 535 21.37 -9.50 -6.17
C GLY A 535 20.57 -8.84 -7.30
N PHE A 536 19.72 -7.87 -6.98
CA PHE A 536 18.89 -7.16 -7.94
C PHE A 536 19.46 -5.77 -8.25
N PRO A 537 19.32 -5.29 -9.51
CA PRO A 537 19.77 -3.95 -9.87
C PRO A 537 18.87 -2.89 -9.23
N SER A 538 19.47 -1.73 -8.90
CA SER A 538 18.69 -0.57 -8.48
C SER A 538 17.77 -0.10 -9.63
N PRO A 539 16.47 0.08 -9.41
CA PRO A 539 15.53 0.56 -10.42
C PRO A 539 15.74 2.06 -10.76
N PHE A 540 16.55 2.77 -9.98
CA PHE A 540 16.90 4.18 -10.13
C PHE A 540 18.11 4.39 -11.04
N THR A 541 18.67 3.33 -11.63
CA THR A 541 19.73 3.46 -12.65
C THR A 541 19.09 3.60 -14.03
N PRO A 542 19.53 4.57 -14.87
CA PRO A 542 19.02 4.71 -16.22
C PRO A 542 19.16 3.41 -17.04
N GLY A 543 18.07 2.87 -17.55
CA GLY A 543 18.05 1.62 -18.32
C GLY A 543 17.87 0.34 -17.52
N ALA A 544 17.75 0.43 -16.20
CA ALA A 544 17.67 -0.75 -15.32
C ALA A 544 16.51 -1.69 -15.66
N LEU A 545 15.38 -1.15 -16.15
CA LEU A 545 14.19 -1.93 -16.41
C LEU A 545 14.13 -2.60 -17.80
N ASN A 546 15.08 -2.32 -18.69
CA ASN A 546 15.06 -2.85 -20.06
C ASN A 546 15.12 -4.38 -20.11
N THR A 547 16.03 -4.98 -19.35
CA THR A 547 16.19 -6.43 -19.28
C THR A 547 15.00 -7.09 -18.60
N LEU A 548 14.53 -6.51 -17.49
CA LEU A 548 13.35 -6.98 -16.76
C LEU A 548 12.12 -7.01 -17.67
N ALA A 549 11.82 -5.90 -18.34
CA ALA A 549 10.67 -5.80 -19.24
C ALA A 549 10.66 -6.84 -20.35
N LYS A 550 11.81 -7.08 -20.99
CA LYS A 550 11.95 -8.12 -22.02
C LYS A 550 11.76 -9.53 -21.45
N ARG A 551 12.29 -9.82 -20.29
CA ARG A 551 12.14 -11.13 -19.63
C ARG A 551 10.70 -11.39 -19.23
N VAL A 552 9.99 -10.39 -18.70
CA VAL A 552 8.56 -10.50 -18.38
C VAL A 552 7.72 -10.70 -19.65
N GLU A 553 8.03 -9.98 -20.75
CA GLU A 553 7.38 -10.19 -22.05
C GLU A 553 7.56 -11.63 -22.55
N ASN A 554 8.77 -12.18 -22.47
CA ASN A 554 9.05 -13.56 -22.85
C ASN A 554 8.28 -14.56 -21.98
N LEU A 555 8.28 -14.37 -20.65
CA LEU A 555 7.54 -15.22 -19.73
C LEU A 555 6.04 -15.24 -20.06
N LEU A 556 5.43 -14.07 -20.31
CA LEU A 556 4.01 -13.98 -20.69
C LEU A 556 3.71 -14.67 -22.02
N ASN A 557 4.64 -14.61 -22.99
CA ASN A 557 4.49 -15.30 -24.26
C ASN A 557 4.64 -16.83 -24.16
N GLU A 558 5.32 -17.34 -23.14
CA GLU A 558 5.50 -18.76 -22.87
C GLU A 558 4.31 -19.38 -22.13
N ILE A 559 3.55 -18.61 -21.36
CA ILE A 559 2.35 -19.09 -20.67
C ILE A 559 1.24 -19.32 -21.71
N ARG A 560 0.84 -20.58 -21.87
CA ARG A 560 -0.24 -20.95 -22.79
C ARG A 560 -1.60 -20.74 -22.14
N VAL A 561 -2.41 -19.86 -22.70
CA VAL A 561 -3.80 -19.55 -22.30
C VAL A 561 -4.73 -19.63 -23.50
#